data_2f032f708f27552ea50ed58f644b750b
#
_entry.id   2f032f708f27552ea50ed58f644b750b
#
_cell.length_a   1.000
_cell.length_b   1.000
_cell.length_c   1.000
_cell.angle_alpha   90.00
_cell.angle_beta   90.00
_cell.angle_gamma   90.00
#
_symmetry.space_group_name_H-M   'P 1'
#
loop_
_entity.id
_entity.type
_entity.pdbx_description
1 polymer ?
#
loop_
_entity_poly.entity_id
_entity_poly.type
_entity_poly.pdbx_seq_one_letter_code
_entity_poly.pdbx_strand_id
1 'polypeptide(L)'
;IVAYSGSEWKEFRTFFDKRTELYDFQSNPSYEGNESFYESIDMAPEEQILLVNYNFGIDESIDSVKMGKIAEYAKSLHKEQETDKVEIVKDIIKEYIYRTFRGIDVPWNLFAVAMYILVFLCAMANRHFRFIWEIAFMGLVRTGLWFFLIYRERLPKRITHSMYFMEIMILLAMFLVEYNKNKLSRIIFGIGCLTLIIFCGSYVPQNIKKHRETFCEKEQQYKRYRDLM
;
A
#
# COMPACT_ATOMS: atom_id res chain seq x y z
N ILE A 1 3.81 19.21 29.78
CA ILE A 1 4.98 19.63 28.99
C ILE A 1 6.27 19.11 29.64
N VAL A 2 6.37 19.13 30.99
CA VAL A 2 7.58 18.69 31.73
C VAL A 2 7.87 17.18 31.55
N ALA A 3 6.83 16.33 31.45
CA ALA A 3 6.96 14.88 31.31
C ALA A 3 7.72 14.42 30.03
N TYR A 4 7.82 15.26 29.00
CA TYR A 4 8.44 14.94 27.72
C TYR A 4 9.73 15.72 27.45
N SER A 5 10.36 16.30 28.48
CA SER A 5 11.57 17.11 28.36
C SER A 5 12.84 16.41 28.87
N GLY A 6 12.71 15.20 29.43
CA GLY A 6 13.85 14.42 29.93
C GLY A 6 14.81 13.96 28.82
N SER A 7 16.06 13.67 29.22
CA SER A 7 17.09 13.13 28.29
C SER A 7 16.67 11.81 27.67
N GLU A 8 16.09 10.91 28.47
CA GLU A 8 15.59 9.61 28.01
C GLU A 8 14.49 9.75 26.93
N TRP A 9 13.59 10.73 27.08
CA TRP A 9 12.57 10.99 26.07
C TRP A 9 13.16 11.56 24.79
N LYS A 10 14.18 12.39 24.88
CA LYS A 10 14.89 12.90 23.70
C LYS A 10 15.60 11.78 22.96
N GLU A 11 16.27 10.88 23.67
CA GLU A 11 16.93 9.72 23.11
C GLU A 11 15.94 8.77 22.44
N PHE A 12 14.84 8.45 23.12
CA PHE A 12 13.74 7.67 22.53
C PHE A 12 13.21 8.29 21.26
N ARG A 13 12.97 9.59 21.23
CA ARG A 13 12.54 10.28 19.99
C ARG A 13 13.57 10.20 18.89
N THR A 14 14.84 10.43 19.21
CA THR A 14 15.93 10.32 18.23
C THR A 14 16.00 8.91 17.65
N PHE A 15 15.93 7.90 18.49
CA PHE A 15 15.87 6.51 18.06
C PHE A 15 14.65 6.24 17.18
N PHE A 16 13.48 6.70 17.59
CA PHE A 16 12.23 6.51 16.84
C PHE A 16 12.27 7.21 15.47
N ASP A 17 12.84 8.42 15.39
CA ASP A 17 13.00 9.15 14.13
C ASP A 17 13.95 8.41 13.17
N LYS A 18 15.09 7.90 13.68
CA LYS A 18 16.05 7.12 12.88
C LYS A 18 15.47 5.76 12.45
N ARG A 19 14.74 5.09 13.34
CA ARG A 19 13.99 3.90 13.02
C ARG A 19 12.95 4.17 11.92
N THR A 20 12.21 5.26 12.04
CA THR A 20 11.21 5.64 11.04
C THR A 20 11.88 5.93 9.69
N GLU A 21 13.02 6.63 9.69
CA GLU A 21 13.79 6.86 8.48
C GLU A 21 14.18 5.54 7.81
N LEU A 22 14.72 4.57 8.56
CA LEU A 22 15.14 3.30 8.02
C LEU A 22 13.98 2.44 7.51
N TYR A 23 12.94 2.23 8.32
CA TYR A 23 11.88 1.28 7.98
C TYR A 23 10.73 1.86 7.17
N ASP A 24 10.53 3.17 7.25
CA ASP A 24 9.43 3.83 6.59
C ASP A 24 9.83 4.52 5.29
N PHE A 25 11.08 4.93 5.14
CA PHE A 25 11.56 5.68 3.99
C PHE A 25 12.67 4.98 3.21
N GLN A 26 13.40 4.09 3.86
CA GLN A 26 14.45 3.28 3.23
C GLN A 26 14.09 1.80 3.36
N SER A 27 14.83 0.94 2.70
CA SER A 27 14.82 -0.50 2.95
C SER A 27 16.07 -0.87 3.74
N ASN A 28 15.94 -1.83 4.68
CA ASN A 28 17.07 -2.30 5.45
C ASN A 28 18.05 -3.04 4.52
N PRO A 29 19.30 -2.59 4.34
CA PRO A 29 20.27 -3.25 3.46
C PRO A 29 20.54 -4.68 3.92
N SER A 30 20.70 -5.62 2.96
CA SER A 30 21.14 -6.97 3.26
C SER A 30 22.54 -6.96 3.85
N TYR A 31 22.86 -7.91 4.75
CA TYR A 31 24.24 -8.08 5.21
C TYR A 31 25.14 -8.52 4.04
N GLU A 32 24.66 -9.49 3.24
CA GLU A 32 25.37 -9.97 2.06
C GLU A 32 25.53 -8.84 1.03
N GLY A 33 26.78 -8.58 0.66
CA GLY A 33 27.15 -7.50 -0.27
C GLY A 33 27.36 -6.13 0.38
N ASN A 34 27.14 -6.01 1.70
CA ASN A 34 27.39 -4.79 2.47
C ASN A 34 28.22 -5.07 3.75
N GLU A 35 28.97 -6.17 3.76
CA GLU A 35 29.73 -6.64 4.93
C GLU A 35 30.66 -5.56 5.46
N SER A 36 31.41 -4.91 4.59
CA SER A 36 32.39 -3.86 4.96
C SER A 36 31.74 -2.66 5.66
N PHE A 37 30.48 -2.33 5.29
CA PHE A 37 29.74 -1.29 5.97
C PHE A 37 29.33 -1.74 7.38
N TYR A 38 28.77 -2.94 7.51
CA TYR A 38 28.32 -3.46 8.81
C TYR A 38 29.49 -3.66 9.78
N GLU A 39 30.63 -4.15 9.29
CA GLU A 39 31.88 -4.23 10.06
C GLU A 39 32.36 -2.85 10.53
N SER A 40 32.22 -1.81 9.68
CA SER A 40 32.63 -0.44 10.03
C SER A 40 31.82 0.19 11.18
N ILE A 41 30.63 -0.31 11.43
CA ILE A 41 29.75 0.12 12.52
C ILE A 41 29.71 -0.88 13.69
N ASP A 42 30.60 -1.86 13.68
CA ASP A 42 30.67 -2.93 14.69
C ASP A 42 29.32 -3.64 14.87
N MET A 43 28.83 -4.19 13.76
CA MET A 43 27.54 -4.87 13.70
C MET A 43 27.67 -6.26 13.08
N ALA A 44 27.33 -7.28 13.86
CA ALA A 44 27.39 -8.67 13.44
C ALA A 44 26.18 -9.05 12.53
N PRO A 45 26.31 -10.16 11.75
CA PRO A 45 25.19 -10.65 10.93
C PRO A 45 23.93 -10.94 11.74
N GLU A 46 24.08 -11.44 12.98
CA GLU A 46 22.97 -11.76 13.88
C GLU A 46 22.20 -10.51 14.30
N GLU A 47 22.91 -9.40 14.55
CA GLU A 47 22.28 -8.10 14.87
C GLU A 47 21.49 -7.55 13.67
N GLN A 48 21.99 -7.73 12.44
CA GLN A 48 21.27 -7.36 11.24
C GLN A 48 19.97 -8.17 11.06
N ILE A 49 19.98 -9.46 11.42
CA ILE A 49 18.79 -10.30 11.45
C ILE A 49 17.77 -9.78 12.47
N LEU A 50 18.20 -9.27 13.62
CA LEU A 50 17.31 -8.63 14.60
C LEU A 50 16.63 -7.40 14.01
N LEU A 51 17.37 -6.58 13.25
CA LEU A 51 16.78 -5.45 12.52
C LEU A 51 15.72 -5.90 11.51
N VAL A 52 16.03 -6.87 10.65
CA VAL A 52 15.09 -7.38 9.64
C VAL A 52 13.81 -7.89 10.27
N ASN A 53 13.90 -8.53 11.43
CA ASN A 53 12.77 -9.10 12.16
C ASN A 53 12.07 -8.11 13.12
N TYR A 54 12.45 -6.84 13.14
CA TYR A 54 11.95 -5.82 14.08
C TYR A 54 12.23 -6.15 15.57
N ASN A 55 13.21 -7.00 15.83
CA ASN A 55 13.59 -7.46 17.18
C ASN A 55 14.77 -6.67 17.76
N PHE A 56 15.06 -5.50 17.23
CA PHE A 56 16.19 -4.65 17.65
C PHE A 56 16.16 -4.23 19.12
N GLY A 57 15.00 -4.27 19.78
CA GLY A 57 14.88 -3.98 21.22
C GLY A 57 15.41 -5.09 22.14
N ILE A 58 15.87 -6.23 21.60
CA ILE A 58 16.50 -7.32 22.36
C ILE A 58 17.97 -7.01 22.60
N ASP A 59 18.60 -6.24 21.74
CA ASP A 59 20.01 -5.90 21.79
C ASP A 59 20.22 -4.40 22.04
N GLU A 60 20.74 -4.06 23.21
CA GLU A 60 20.98 -2.67 23.63
C GLU A 60 22.10 -1.99 22.80
N SER A 61 22.96 -2.78 22.08
CA SER A 61 24.00 -2.25 21.21
C SER A 61 23.43 -1.54 19.98
N ILE A 62 22.16 -1.85 19.59
CA ILE A 62 21.46 -1.24 18.47
C ILE A 62 20.81 0.09 18.93
N ASP A 63 21.65 1.09 19.10
CA ASP A 63 21.27 2.43 19.55
C ASP A 63 20.81 3.37 18.40
N SER A 64 20.48 4.59 18.74
CA SER A 64 20.06 5.62 17.78
C SER A 64 21.17 6.01 16.79
N VAL A 65 22.45 5.82 17.18
CA VAL A 65 23.59 6.16 16.33
C VAL A 65 23.81 5.08 15.27
N LYS A 66 23.82 3.78 15.66
CA LYS A 66 23.89 2.67 14.71
C LYS A 66 22.71 2.73 13.74
N MET A 67 21.48 2.90 14.26
CA MET A 67 20.28 3.03 13.44
C MET A 67 20.37 4.18 12.43
N GLY A 68 20.91 5.32 12.86
CA GLY A 68 21.12 6.49 12.00
C GLY A 68 22.11 6.22 10.88
N LYS A 69 23.25 5.58 11.17
CA LYS A 69 24.27 5.21 10.16
C LYS A 69 23.69 4.27 9.11
N ILE A 70 22.90 3.27 9.55
CA ILE A 70 22.25 2.33 8.62
C ILE A 70 21.25 3.05 7.73
N ALA A 71 20.44 3.96 8.28
CA ALA A 71 19.48 4.74 7.50
C ALA A 71 20.17 5.65 6.47
N GLU A 72 21.29 6.29 6.83
CA GLU A 72 22.08 7.11 5.92
C GLU A 72 22.75 6.29 4.81
N TYR A 73 23.28 5.13 5.15
CA TYR A 73 23.87 4.20 4.18
C TYR A 73 22.80 3.67 3.21
N ALA A 74 21.66 3.22 3.72
CA ALA A 74 20.53 2.80 2.89
C ALA A 74 20.11 3.89 1.90
N LYS A 75 20.07 5.15 2.37
CA LYS A 75 19.76 6.31 1.53
C LYS A 75 20.81 6.55 0.44
N SER A 76 22.09 6.29 0.71
CA SER A 76 23.15 6.41 -0.31
C SER A 76 23.02 5.35 -1.39
N LEU A 77 22.71 4.11 -1.01
CA LEU A 77 22.46 3.01 -1.95
C LEU A 77 21.26 3.31 -2.88
N HIS A 78 20.18 3.85 -2.33
CA HIS A 78 19.04 4.28 -3.15
C HIS A 78 19.38 5.38 -4.16
N LYS A 79 20.20 6.34 -3.77
CA LYS A 79 20.65 7.41 -4.69
C LYS A 79 21.51 6.89 -5.84
N GLU A 80 22.33 5.88 -5.61
CA GLU A 80 23.15 5.27 -6.65
C GLU A 80 22.31 4.46 -7.65
N GLN A 81 21.20 3.88 -7.20
CA GLN A 81 20.26 3.13 -8.05
C GLN A 81 19.32 4.05 -8.85
N GLU A 82 19.13 5.31 -8.47
CA GLU A 82 18.26 6.29 -9.16
C GLU A 82 18.80 6.80 -10.51
N THR A 83 19.75 6.13 -11.14
CA THR A 83 20.51 6.69 -12.30
C THR A 83 19.70 6.75 -13.60
N ASP A 84 18.61 5.98 -13.76
CA ASP A 84 17.78 6.06 -14.98
C ASP A 84 16.29 6.34 -14.66
N LYS A 85 15.91 7.63 -14.73
CA LYS A 85 14.52 8.07 -14.51
C LYS A 85 13.52 7.42 -15.47
N VAL A 86 13.96 6.98 -16.65
CA VAL A 86 13.10 6.32 -17.64
C VAL A 86 12.79 4.89 -17.21
N GLU A 87 13.75 4.21 -16.61
CA GLU A 87 13.57 2.86 -16.09
C GLU A 87 12.63 2.84 -14.88
N ILE A 88 12.80 3.78 -13.95
CA ILE A 88 11.90 3.98 -12.81
C ILE A 88 10.44 4.17 -13.28
N VAL A 89 10.22 5.03 -14.28
CA VAL A 89 8.86 5.27 -14.79
C VAL A 89 8.29 4.01 -15.45
N LYS A 90 9.10 3.24 -16.18
CA LYS A 90 8.67 1.97 -16.76
C LYS A 90 8.26 0.95 -15.69
N ASP A 91 9.02 0.85 -14.62
CA ASP A 91 8.72 -0.07 -13.52
C ASP A 91 7.47 0.35 -12.75
N ILE A 92 7.27 1.64 -12.51
CA ILE A 92 6.02 2.17 -11.95
C ILE A 92 4.82 1.79 -12.82
N ILE A 93 4.90 1.97 -14.13
CA ILE A 93 3.81 1.65 -15.05
C ILE A 93 3.54 0.13 -15.04
N LYS A 94 4.59 -0.68 -15.08
CA LYS A 94 4.50 -2.15 -15.05
C LYS A 94 3.84 -2.63 -13.75
N GLU A 95 4.28 -2.10 -12.62
CA GLU A 95 3.71 -2.43 -11.31
C GLU A 95 2.26 -1.95 -11.19
N TYR A 96 1.92 -0.77 -11.69
CA TYR A 96 0.55 -0.26 -11.72
C TYR A 96 -0.39 -1.17 -12.54
N ILE A 97 0.06 -1.62 -13.73
CA ILE A 97 -0.70 -2.55 -14.56
C ILE A 97 -0.84 -3.91 -13.87
N TYR A 98 0.25 -4.43 -13.30
CA TYR A 98 0.23 -5.70 -12.57
C TYR A 98 -0.78 -5.65 -11.42
N ARG A 99 -0.75 -4.60 -10.60
CA ARG A 99 -1.67 -4.43 -9.47
C ARG A 99 -3.11 -4.23 -9.90
N THR A 100 -3.34 -3.65 -11.08
CA THR A 100 -4.69 -3.47 -11.61
C THR A 100 -5.36 -4.80 -11.91
N PHE A 101 -4.62 -5.79 -12.45
CA PHE A 101 -5.21 -7.02 -12.95
C PHE A 101 -4.84 -8.29 -12.17
N ARG A 102 -3.74 -8.31 -11.44
CA ARG A 102 -3.20 -9.52 -10.80
C ARG A 102 -2.72 -9.35 -9.37
N GLY A 103 -2.65 -8.14 -8.85
CA GLY A 103 -2.09 -7.84 -7.53
C GLY A 103 -2.98 -8.24 -6.36
N ILE A 104 -2.47 -7.97 -5.15
CA ILE A 104 -3.14 -8.23 -3.87
C ILE A 104 -4.44 -7.42 -3.75
N ASP A 105 -4.56 -6.32 -4.51
CA ASP A 105 -5.68 -5.39 -4.49
C ASP A 105 -6.87 -5.83 -5.39
N VAL A 106 -6.72 -6.92 -6.15
CA VAL A 106 -7.84 -7.57 -6.82
C VAL A 106 -8.72 -8.23 -5.74
N PRO A 107 -10.01 -8.00 -5.69
CA PRO A 107 -10.94 -7.49 -6.71
C PRO A 107 -11.24 -6.00 -6.66
N TRP A 108 -10.85 -5.28 -5.60
CA TRP A 108 -11.28 -3.90 -5.38
C TRP A 108 -10.92 -3.00 -6.56
N ASN A 109 -9.72 -3.22 -7.12
CA ASN A 109 -9.26 -2.46 -8.26
C ASN A 109 -10.09 -2.73 -9.52
N LEU A 110 -10.40 -3.99 -9.81
CA LEU A 110 -11.28 -4.35 -10.94
C LEU A 110 -12.69 -3.79 -10.75
N PHE A 111 -13.18 -3.77 -9.51
CA PHE A 111 -14.47 -3.20 -9.17
C PHE A 111 -14.49 -1.68 -9.45
N ALA A 112 -13.45 -0.97 -9.03
CA ALA A 112 -13.33 0.47 -9.31
C ALA A 112 -13.29 0.74 -10.82
N VAL A 113 -12.49 -0.02 -11.59
CA VAL A 113 -12.43 0.08 -13.07
C VAL A 113 -13.80 -0.19 -13.70
N ALA A 114 -14.51 -1.22 -13.25
CA ALA A 114 -15.85 -1.52 -13.74
C ALA A 114 -16.82 -0.36 -13.44
N MET A 115 -16.75 0.26 -12.28
CA MET A 115 -17.54 1.43 -11.93
C MET A 115 -17.23 2.64 -12.82
N TYR A 116 -15.96 2.91 -13.14
CA TYR A 116 -15.59 3.94 -14.11
C TYR A 116 -16.24 3.70 -15.47
N ILE A 117 -16.19 2.47 -15.97
CA ILE A 117 -16.80 2.10 -17.26
C ILE A 117 -18.32 2.32 -17.20
N LEU A 118 -19.00 1.88 -16.15
CA LEU A 118 -20.44 2.03 -15.99
C LEU A 118 -20.87 3.48 -15.94
N VAL A 119 -20.18 4.30 -15.13
CA VAL A 119 -20.48 5.74 -15.03
C VAL A 119 -20.24 6.45 -16.36
N PHE A 120 -19.14 6.11 -17.04
CA PHE A 120 -18.82 6.63 -18.37
C PHE A 120 -19.90 6.28 -19.42
N LEU A 121 -20.34 5.03 -19.46
CA LEU A 121 -21.38 4.58 -20.37
C LEU A 121 -22.73 5.31 -20.09
N CYS A 122 -23.07 5.51 -18.82
CA CYS A 122 -24.26 6.28 -18.46
C CYS A 122 -24.15 7.75 -18.88
N ALA A 123 -22.99 8.38 -18.66
CA ALA A 123 -22.76 9.77 -19.06
C ALA A 123 -22.83 9.93 -20.58
N MET A 124 -22.28 8.99 -21.34
CA MET A 124 -22.37 8.93 -22.81
C MET A 124 -23.82 8.75 -23.27
N ALA A 125 -24.56 7.81 -22.68
CA ALA A 125 -25.97 7.57 -22.99
C ALA A 125 -26.86 8.81 -22.74
N ASN A 126 -26.50 9.59 -21.72
CA ASN A 126 -27.22 10.85 -21.37
C ASN A 126 -26.68 12.06 -22.11
N ARG A 127 -25.64 11.93 -22.94
CA ARG A 127 -24.92 13.03 -23.61
C ARG A 127 -24.43 14.12 -22.65
N HIS A 128 -24.07 13.73 -21.45
CA HIS A 128 -23.64 14.63 -20.38
C HIS A 128 -22.10 14.80 -20.41
N PHE A 129 -21.62 15.55 -21.41
CA PHE A 129 -20.18 15.69 -21.69
C PHE A 129 -19.40 16.33 -20.54
N ARG A 130 -20.01 17.22 -19.76
CA ARG A 130 -19.36 17.80 -18.58
C ARG A 130 -18.98 16.73 -17.55
N PHE A 131 -19.85 15.76 -17.37
CA PHE A 131 -19.64 14.65 -16.43
C PHE A 131 -18.46 13.75 -16.83
N ILE A 132 -18.20 13.63 -18.14
CA ILE A 132 -17.06 12.90 -18.66
C ILE A 132 -15.73 13.53 -18.20
N TRP A 133 -15.68 14.87 -18.16
CA TRP A 133 -14.50 15.57 -17.64
C TRP A 133 -14.29 15.33 -16.16
N GLU A 134 -15.35 15.24 -15.36
CA GLU A 134 -15.27 14.91 -13.94
C GLU A 134 -14.72 13.48 -13.73
N ILE A 135 -15.21 12.52 -14.54
CA ILE A 135 -14.70 11.13 -14.53
C ILE A 135 -13.22 11.09 -14.94
N ALA A 136 -12.86 11.80 -16.01
CA ALA A 136 -11.46 11.85 -16.48
C ALA A 136 -10.54 12.49 -15.43
N PHE A 137 -10.98 13.55 -14.77
CA PHE A 137 -10.23 14.19 -13.69
C PHE A 137 -10.03 13.24 -12.52
N MET A 138 -11.07 12.52 -12.08
CA MET A 138 -10.95 11.50 -11.03
C MET A 138 -9.97 10.40 -11.41
N GLY A 139 -10.04 9.90 -12.65
CA GLY A 139 -9.10 8.89 -13.17
C GLY A 139 -7.66 9.39 -13.19
N LEU A 140 -7.45 10.66 -13.51
CA LEU A 140 -6.12 11.29 -13.47
C LEU A 140 -5.59 11.40 -12.04
N VAL A 141 -6.40 11.89 -11.10
CA VAL A 141 -6.03 11.98 -9.68
C VAL A 141 -5.70 10.59 -9.12
N ARG A 142 -6.55 9.61 -9.42
CA ARG A 142 -6.31 8.21 -9.06
C ARG A 142 -4.95 7.73 -9.55
N THR A 143 -4.70 7.87 -10.84
CA THR A 143 -3.45 7.40 -11.46
C THR A 143 -2.24 8.10 -10.86
N GLY A 144 -2.33 9.41 -10.63
CA GLY A 144 -1.27 10.18 -9.98
C GLY A 144 -0.98 9.73 -8.54
N LEU A 145 -2.02 9.46 -7.74
CA LEU A 145 -1.88 8.94 -6.39
C LEU A 145 -1.25 7.54 -6.38
N TRP A 146 -1.66 6.65 -7.30
CA TRP A 146 -1.07 5.32 -7.42
C TRP A 146 0.39 5.39 -7.84
N PHE A 147 0.74 6.22 -8.81
CA PHE A 147 2.12 6.41 -9.24
C PHE A 147 2.99 6.95 -8.09
N PHE A 148 2.47 7.90 -7.34
CA PHE A 148 3.16 8.42 -6.16
C PHE A 148 3.39 7.33 -5.09
N LEU A 149 2.38 6.53 -4.78
CA LEU A 149 2.49 5.46 -3.79
C LEU A 149 3.44 4.34 -4.24
N ILE A 150 3.42 3.97 -5.54
CA ILE A 150 4.34 2.97 -6.11
C ILE A 150 5.78 3.52 -6.07
N TYR A 151 5.98 4.76 -6.49
CA TYR A 151 7.30 5.42 -6.44
C TYR A 151 7.88 5.46 -5.02
N ARG A 152 7.02 5.65 -4.01
CA ARG A 152 7.43 5.64 -2.60
C ARG A 152 7.53 4.25 -2.00
N GLU A 153 7.28 3.21 -2.76
CA GLU A 153 7.25 1.80 -2.31
C GLU A 153 6.35 1.56 -1.09
N ARG A 154 5.42 2.49 -0.84
CA ARG A 154 4.55 2.51 0.34
C ARG A 154 3.11 2.20 -0.03
N LEU A 155 2.79 0.91 -0.07
CA LEU A 155 1.47 0.40 -0.43
C LEU A 155 0.84 -0.48 0.68
N PRO A 156 0.75 0.01 1.93
CA PRO A 156 0.07 -0.75 2.98
C PRO A 156 -1.41 -0.89 2.64
N LYS A 157 -1.94 -2.09 2.82
CA LYS A 157 -3.36 -2.44 2.51
C LYS A 157 -4.37 -1.46 3.11
N ARG A 158 -4.07 -0.90 4.30
CA ARG A 158 -4.94 0.10 4.96
C ARG A 158 -5.10 1.39 4.14
N ILE A 159 -4.07 1.81 3.39
CA ILE A 159 -4.13 2.99 2.53
C ILE A 159 -4.82 2.65 1.22
N THR A 160 -4.41 1.57 0.54
CA THR A 160 -4.99 1.16 -0.75
C THR A 160 -6.47 0.85 -0.64
N HIS A 161 -6.90 0.14 0.41
CA HIS A 161 -8.33 -0.17 0.62
C HIS A 161 -9.16 1.06 0.95
N SER A 162 -8.63 2.01 1.72
CA SER A 162 -9.32 3.28 1.99
C SER A 162 -9.50 4.11 0.70
N MET A 163 -8.48 4.13 -0.16
CA MET A 163 -8.56 4.81 -1.46
C MET A 163 -9.64 4.18 -2.35
N TYR A 164 -9.68 2.85 -2.47
CA TYR A 164 -10.72 2.16 -3.23
C TYR A 164 -12.11 2.43 -2.68
N PHE A 165 -12.26 2.40 -1.36
CA PHE A 165 -13.56 2.67 -0.73
C PHE A 165 -14.07 4.07 -1.08
N MET A 166 -13.23 5.09 -0.91
CA MET A 166 -13.59 6.47 -1.25
C MET A 166 -13.91 6.61 -2.74
N GLU A 167 -13.09 6.05 -3.61
CA GLU A 167 -13.27 6.07 -5.05
C GLU A 167 -14.58 5.42 -5.48
N ILE A 168 -14.87 4.23 -4.97
CA ILE A 168 -16.10 3.48 -5.25
C ILE A 168 -17.34 4.26 -4.78
N MET A 169 -17.27 4.85 -3.58
CA MET A 169 -18.39 5.66 -3.06
C MET A 169 -18.69 6.87 -3.91
N ILE A 170 -17.66 7.58 -4.39
CA ILE A 170 -17.85 8.73 -5.29
C ILE A 170 -18.42 8.27 -6.62
N LEU A 171 -17.86 7.22 -7.23
CA LEU A 171 -18.36 6.67 -8.49
C LEU A 171 -19.80 6.16 -8.37
N LEU A 172 -20.16 5.55 -7.24
CA LEU A 172 -21.52 5.12 -6.97
C LEU A 172 -22.48 6.33 -6.89
N ALA A 173 -22.09 7.39 -6.19
CA ALA A 173 -22.88 8.61 -6.14
C ALA A 173 -23.07 9.23 -7.53
N MET A 174 -21.99 9.30 -8.33
CA MET A 174 -22.04 9.74 -9.72
C MET A 174 -22.98 8.87 -10.57
N PHE A 175 -22.92 7.56 -10.40
CA PHE A 175 -23.76 6.60 -11.08
C PHE A 175 -25.25 6.80 -10.73
N LEU A 176 -25.57 7.01 -9.46
CA LEU A 176 -26.94 7.27 -8.98
C LEU A 176 -27.51 8.57 -9.54
N VAL A 177 -26.69 9.58 -9.76
CA VAL A 177 -27.13 10.85 -10.39
C VAL A 177 -27.47 10.65 -11.87
N GLU A 178 -26.74 9.77 -12.57
CA GLU A 178 -26.90 9.56 -14.01
C GLU A 178 -27.94 8.51 -14.39
N TYR A 179 -28.22 7.50 -13.53
CA TYR A 179 -29.00 6.32 -13.93
C TYR A 179 -30.44 6.62 -14.34
N ASN A 180 -31.07 7.62 -13.79
CA ASN A 180 -32.50 7.89 -14.01
C ASN A 180 -32.79 8.91 -15.14
N LYS A 181 -31.78 9.38 -15.87
CA LYS A 181 -31.98 10.44 -16.88
C LYS A 181 -32.63 9.95 -18.16
N ASN A 182 -32.38 8.70 -18.58
CA ASN A 182 -33.03 8.11 -19.74
C ASN A 182 -33.22 6.58 -19.63
N LYS A 183 -33.95 5.98 -20.59
CA LYS A 183 -34.24 4.53 -20.59
C LYS A 183 -32.98 3.69 -20.73
N LEU A 184 -32.01 4.14 -21.54
CA LEU A 184 -30.75 3.41 -21.77
C LEU A 184 -29.89 3.39 -20.51
N SER A 185 -29.75 4.52 -19.80
CA SER A 185 -28.99 4.58 -18.56
C SER A 185 -29.62 3.72 -17.46
N ARG A 186 -30.93 3.59 -17.40
CA ARG A 186 -31.60 2.64 -16.49
C ARG A 186 -31.29 1.18 -16.81
N ILE A 187 -31.21 0.82 -18.08
CA ILE A 187 -30.81 -0.54 -18.50
C ILE A 187 -29.36 -0.80 -18.12
N ILE A 188 -28.45 0.14 -18.40
CA ILE A 188 -27.03 0.04 -18.02
C ILE A 188 -26.90 -0.12 -16.49
N PHE A 189 -27.68 0.65 -15.73
CA PHE A 189 -27.73 0.54 -14.27
C PHE A 189 -28.15 -0.87 -13.83
N GLY A 190 -29.25 -1.40 -14.38
CA GLY A 190 -29.72 -2.74 -14.05
C GLY A 190 -28.71 -3.84 -14.34
N ILE A 191 -28.07 -3.78 -15.51
CA ILE A 191 -26.99 -4.74 -15.88
C ILE A 191 -25.80 -4.56 -14.94
N GLY A 192 -25.38 -3.33 -14.64
CA GLY A 192 -24.29 -3.05 -13.72
C GLY A 192 -24.55 -3.60 -12.33
N CYS A 193 -25.73 -3.34 -11.76
CA CYS A 193 -26.09 -3.89 -10.45
C CYS A 193 -26.10 -5.41 -10.45
N LEU A 194 -26.66 -6.06 -11.48
CA LEU A 194 -26.65 -7.52 -11.60
C LEU A 194 -25.24 -8.08 -11.64
N THR A 195 -24.36 -7.50 -12.45
CA THR A 195 -22.95 -7.89 -12.54
C THR A 195 -22.24 -7.75 -11.20
N LEU A 196 -22.48 -6.66 -10.47
CA LEU A 196 -21.91 -6.40 -9.16
C LEU A 196 -22.40 -7.43 -8.11
N ILE A 197 -23.70 -7.78 -8.13
CA ILE A 197 -24.27 -8.77 -7.23
C ILE A 197 -23.64 -10.15 -7.49
N ILE A 198 -23.52 -10.56 -8.74
CA ILE A 198 -22.89 -11.84 -9.12
C ILE A 198 -21.42 -11.85 -8.67
N PHE A 199 -20.71 -10.77 -8.93
CA PHE A 199 -19.31 -10.63 -8.53
C PHE A 199 -19.14 -10.69 -7.01
N CYS A 200 -19.92 -9.93 -6.24
CA CYS A 200 -19.88 -9.96 -4.79
C CYS A 200 -20.28 -11.36 -4.25
N GLY A 201 -21.31 -11.96 -4.82
CA GLY A 201 -21.78 -13.28 -4.42
C GLY A 201 -20.76 -14.40 -4.64
N SER A 202 -19.93 -14.29 -5.68
CA SER A 202 -18.87 -15.28 -5.95
C SER A 202 -17.59 -15.01 -5.16
N TYR A 203 -17.23 -13.75 -4.97
CA TYR A 203 -15.92 -13.35 -4.43
C TYR A 203 -15.89 -13.23 -2.90
N VAL A 204 -16.96 -12.70 -2.30
CA VAL A 204 -17.03 -12.48 -0.84
C VAL A 204 -16.89 -13.80 -0.04
N PRO A 205 -17.57 -14.90 -0.41
CA PRO A 205 -17.41 -16.18 0.30
C PRO A 205 -15.99 -16.72 0.23
N GLN A 206 -15.32 -16.58 -0.92
CA GLN A 206 -13.93 -17.05 -1.09
C GLN A 206 -12.96 -16.26 -0.21
N ASN A 207 -13.14 -14.95 -0.13
CA ASN A 207 -12.34 -14.10 0.74
C ASN A 207 -12.56 -14.39 2.22
N ILE A 208 -13.82 -14.57 2.65
CA ILE A 208 -14.15 -14.93 4.04
C ILE A 208 -13.47 -16.26 4.40
N LYS A 209 -13.53 -17.25 3.52
CA LYS A 209 -12.87 -18.55 3.74
C LYS A 209 -11.36 -18.38 3.90
N LYS A 210 -10.70 -17.66 2.98
CA LYS A 210 -9.25 -17.39 3.03
C LYS A 210 -8.85 -16.65 4.30
N HIS A 211 -9.60 -15.62 4.70
CA HIS A 211 -9.32 -14.89 5.94
C HIS A 211 -9.48 -15.77 7.19
N ARG A 212 -10.49 -16.65 7.20
CA ARG A 212 -10.70 -17.60 8.29
C ARG A 212 -9.55 -18.61 8.39
N GLU A 213 -9.08 -19.13 7.28
CA GLU A 213 -7.91 -20.03 7.22
C GLU A 213 -6.66 -19.34 7.77
N THR A 214 -6.35 -18.14 7.29
CA THR A 214 -5.22 -17.33 7.78
C THR A 214 -5.33 -17.00 9.28
N PHE A 215 -6.54 -16.74 9.76
CA PHE A 215 -6.76 -16.49 11.19
C PHE A 215 -6.51 -17.73 12.03
N CYS A 216 -7.00 -18.90 11.59
CA CYS A 216 -6.76 -20.17 12.27
C CYS A 216 -5.29 -20.55 12.31
N GLU A 217 -4.54 -20.32 11.21
CA GLU A 217 -3.09 -20.54 11.17
C GLU A 217 -2.34 -19.65 12.18
N LYS A 218 -2.67 -18.36 12.24
CA LYS A 218 -2.10 -17.44 13.23
C LYS A 218 -2.43 -17.86 14.67
N GLU A 219 -3.66 -18.24 14.93
CA GLU A 219 -4.06 -18.72 16.26
C GLU A 219 -3.27 -19.96 16.69
N GLN A 220 -3.03 -20.89 15.76
CA GLN A 220 -2.19 -22.06 16.01
C GLN A 220 -0.72 -21.68 16.27
N GLN A 221 -0.20 -20.69 15.55
CA GLN A 221 1.15 -20.16 15.81
C GLN A 221 1.25 -19.55 17.21
N TYR A 222 0.29 -18.70 17.60
CA TYR A 222 0.25 -18.12 18.95
C TYR A 222 0.13 -19.18 20.05
N LYS A 223 -0.64 -20.24 19.84
CA LYS A 223 -0.73 -21.37 20.79
C LYS A 223 0.64 -22.05 20.94
N ARG A 224 1.32 -22.34 19.82
CA ARG A 224 2.69 -22.92 19.86
C ARG A 224 3.69 -22.05 20.61
N TYR A 225 3.68 -20.73 20.39
CA TYR A 225 4.56 -19.81 21.13
C TYR A 225 4.26 -19.81 22.62
N ARG A 226 2.99 -19.82 23.01
CA ARG A 226 2.57 -19.88 24.41
C ARG A 226 2.96 -21.19 25.10
N ASP A 227 2.92 -22.30 24.38
CA ASP A 227 3.29 -23.61 24.90
C ASP A 227 4.82 -23.80 25.03
N LEU A 228 5.62 -22.89 24.43
CA LEU A 228 7.08 -22.86 24.51
C LEU A 228 7.60 -21.93 25.65
N MET A 229 6.77 -21.04 26.18
CA MET A 229 7.09 -20.16 27.32
C MET A 229 6.65 -20.79 28.64
#